data_05c16278a45e1d4138488e373b61c827
#
_entry.id   05c16278a45e1d4138488e373b61c827
#
_cell.length_a   1.000
_cell.length_b   1.000
_cell.length_c   1.000
_cell.angle_alpha   90.00
_cell.angle_beta   90.00
_cell.angle_gamma   90.00
#
_symmetry.space_group_name_H-M   'P 1'
#
loop_
_entity.id
_entity.type
_entity.pdbx_description
1 polymer ?
#
loop_
_entity_poly.entity_id
_entity_poly.type
_entity_poly.pdbx_seq_one_letter_code
_entity_poly.pdbx_strand_id
1 'polypeptide(L)'
;MKISVGKIVVAVLLVLLIVTGVLSIKQRKSDNAEILKKVTVVSDGKINPANEGMLVLVCGEVDFYEIYLGELEEEQIDSFKIKRTVKDFVSYEKDGQTHYEWQERTEKKYNAYKPSDYIITEDFKEETWVGEFVLDDYGMNLVPMNGSFDKKESLLGLKWNGMEYTSGGRDDPEDGDVSISYDYFDVDKYPYISILAKQKGDSFEPFQLGKTKVYSVFCGQIDSTDKLEDALGAQVKGEKRGRIALIVLIVAIAAIVTLDKKKNGSKSAKKEKADDEKTESTEPAPEPATEPAESEPEKTE
;
A
#
# COMPACT_ATOMS: atom_id res chain seq x y z
N MET A 1 23.17 34.71 10.66
CA MET A 1 22.15 33.87 9.96
C MET A 1 21.46 33.00 11.00
N LYS A 2 20.23 33.30 11.43
CA LYS A 2 19.48 32.50 12.43
C LYS A 2 18.90 31.26 11.71
N ILE A 3 19.42 30.08 12.03
CA ILE A 3 18.88 28.82 11.51
C ILE A 3 17.55 28.58 12.25
N SER A 4 16.46 28.41 11.51
CA SER A 4 15.15 28.11 12.08
C SER A 4 15.18 26.76 12.81
N VAL A 5 14.60 26.69 14.01
CA VAL A 5 14.48 25.46 14.82
C VAL A 5 13.92 24.29 14.00
N GLY A 6 12.95 24.55 13.14
CA GLY A 6 12.40 23.52 12.24
C GLY A 6 13.43 22.90 11.29
N LYS A 7 14.42 23.67 10.81
CA LYS A 7 15.49 23.13 9.94
C LYS A 7 16.45 22.22 10.71
N ILE A 8 16.70 22.55 11.99
CA ILE A 8 17.54 21.72 12.87
C ILE A 8 16.83 20.39 13.14
N VAL A 9 15.54 20.42 13.47
CA VAL A 9 14.75 19.20 13.73
C VAL A 9 14.73 18.29 12.50
N VAL A 10 14.49 18.81 11.31
CA VAL A 10 14.50 18.02 10.07
C VAL A 10 15.88 17.41 9.81
N ALA A 11 16.97 18.16 10.02
CA ALA A 11 18.32 17.65 9.85
C ALA A 11 18.64 16.53 10.83
N VAL A 12 18.25 16.66 12.11
CA VAL A 12 18.42 15.61 13.13
C VAL A 12 17.64 14.35 12.79
N LEU A 13 16.38 14.48 12.34
CA LEU A 13 15.57 13.34 11.92
C LEU A 13 16.17 12.61 10.71
N LEU A 14 16.70 13.34 9.73
CA LEU A 14 17.39 12.75 8.57
C LEU A 14 18.65 11.98 9.00
N VAL A 15 19.46 12.53 9.90
CA VAL A 15 20.66 11.85 10.41
C VAL A 15 20.25 10.57 11.16
N LEU A 16 19.24 10.62 12.02
CA LEU A 16 18.71 9.44 12.72
C LEU A 16 18.22 8.37 11.76
N LEU A 17 17.51 8.75 10.71
CA LEU A 17 17.02 7.83 9.66
C LEU A 17 18.19 7.15 8.92
N ILE A 18 19.26 7.89 8.61
CA ILE A 18 20.45 7.34 7.95
C ILE A 18 21.16 6.36 8.90
N VAL A 19 21.40 6.76 10.14
CA VAL A 19 22.12 5.94 11.12
C VAL A 19 21.36 4.63 11.41
N THR A 20 20.07 4.71 11.70
CA THR A 20 19.24 3.52 11.93
C THR A 20 19.18 2.63 10.69
N GLY A 21 19.16 3.22 9.49
CA GLY A 21 19.21 2.51 8.22
C GLY A 21 20.50 1.71 8.04
N VAL A 22 21.65 2.32 8.29
CA VAL A 22 22.96 1.65 8.18
C VAL A 22 23.11 0.53 9.20
N LEU A 23 22.69 0.76 10.45
CA LEU A 23 22.73 -0.25 11.51
C LEU A 23 21.87 -1.47 11.17
N SER A 24 20.65 -1.25 10.68
CA SER A 24 19.75 -2.34 10.29
C SER A 24 20.31 -3.18 9.14
N ILE A 25 20.92 -2.55 8.12
CA ILE A 25 21.54 -3.28 7.00
C ILE A 25 22.73 -4.11 7.50
N LYS A 26 23.54 -3.56 8.41
CA LYS A 26 24.68 -4.30 9.00
C LYS A 26 24.19 -5.51 9.80
N GLN A 27 23.15 -5.33 10.61
CA GLN A 27 22.54 -6.39 11.40
C GLN A 27 22.00 -7.50 10.47
N ARG A 28 21.23 -7.17 9.43
CA ARG A 28 20.72 -8.14 8.47
C ARG A 28 21.80 -8.94 7.78
N LYS A 29 22.91 -8.31 7.39
CA LYS A 29 24.04 -9.05 6.80
C LYS A 29 24.65 -10.05 7.78
N SER A 30 24.74 -9.68 9.07
CA SER A 30 25.21 -10.57 10.12
C SER A 30 24.24 -11.73 10.34
N ASP A 31 22.93 -11.44 10.39
CA ASP A 31 21.87 -12.44 10.56
C ASP A 31 21.85 -13.41 9.37
N ASN A 32 21.96 -12.90 8.12
CA ASN A 32 22.04 -13.74 6.91
C ASN A 32 23.24 -14.70 6.95
N ALA A 33 24.40 -14.23 7.35
CA ALA A 33 25.59 -15.08 7.48
C ALA A 33 25.41 -16.18 8.55
N GLU A 34 24.66 -15.89 9.62
CA GLU A 34 24.34 -16.87 10.66
C GLU A 34 23.26 -17.84 10.20
N ILE A 35 22.25 -17.39 9.45
CA ILE A 35 21.23 -18.23 8.80
C ILE A 35 21.91 -19.26 7.90
N LEU A 36 22.80 -18.83 6.99
CA LEU A 36 23.51 -19.71 6.06
C LEU A 36 24.36 -20.78 6.76
N LYS A 37 24.84 -20.51 7.96
CA LYS A 37 25.58 -21.49 8.77
C LYS A 37 24.70 -22.52 9.47
N LYS A 38 23.46 -22.18 9.75
CA LYS A 38 22.53 -23.01 10.57
C LYS A 38 21.47 -23.72 9.76
N VAL A 39 21.22 -23.28 8.56
CA VAL A 39 20.14 -23.79 7.73
C VAL A 39 20.42 -25.22 7.26
N THR A 40 19.44 -26.09 7.35
CA THR A 40 19.40 -27.40 6.70
C THR A 40 18.52 -27.29 5.46
N VAL A 41 19.06 -27.64 4.29
CA VAL A 41 18.31 -27.60 3.02
C VAL A 41 17.53 -28.90 2.85
N VAL A 42 16.23 -28.77 2.58
CA VAL A 42 15.28 -29.85 2.25
C VAL A 42 14.77 -29.59 0.84
N SER A 43 15.57 -30.04 -0.15
CA SER A 43 15.32 -29.72 -1.57
C SER A 43 14.26 -30.61 -2.23
N ASP A 44 13.86 -31.70 -1.60
CA ASP A 44 12.84 -32.64 -2.08
C ASP A 44 11.46 -32.42 -1.43
N GLY A 45 11.33 -31.41 -0.58
CA GLY A 45 10.09 -31.08 0.10
C GLY A 45 9.59 -32.14 1.09
N LYS A 46 10.45 -33.10 1.52
CA LYS A 46 10.03 -34.20 2.41
C LYS A 46 10.27 -33.93 3.87
N ILE A 47 9.35 -34.40 4.67
CA ILE A 47 9.44 -34.29 6.12
C ILE A 47 10.53 -35.23 6.65
N ASN A 48 11.52 -34.67 7.34
CA ASN A 48 12.52 -35.45 8.06
C ASN A 48 12.40 -35.15 9.57
N PRO A 49 12.01 -36.13 10.40
CA PRO A 49 11.89 -35.93 11.85
C PRO A 49 13.19 -35.51 12.53
N ALA A 50 14.36 -35.82 11.93
CA ALA A 50 15.66 -35.38 12.45
C ALA A 50 15.84 -33.85 12.39
N ASN A 51 15.07 -33.15 11.58
CA ASN A 51 15.10 -31.69 11.46
C ASN A 51 14.14 -30.97 12.42
N GLU A 52 13.44 -31.72 13.28
CA GLU A 52 12.49 -31.12 14.24
C GLU A 52 13.15 -30.03 15.08
N GLY A 53 12.56 -28.84 15.09
CA GLY A 53 13.08 -27.66 15.80
C GLY A 53 14.26 -26.96 15.12
N MET A 54 14.79 -27.49 14.03
CA MET A 54 15.90 -26.91 13.27
C MET A 54 15.42 -25.82 12.31
N LEU A 55 16.31 -24.89 11.96
CA LEU A 55 16.11 -23.97 10.84
C LEU A 55 16.27 -24.74 9.53
N VAL A 56 15.20 -24.81 8.75
CA VAL A 56 15.18 -25.50 7.46
C VAL A 56 14.88 -24.53 6.33
N LEU A 57 15.43 -24.81 5.16
CA LEU A 57 15.00 -24.26 3.88
C LEU A 57 14.29 -25.39 3.14
N VAL A 58 12.99 -25.41 3.14
CA VAL A 58 12.18 -26.37 2.39
C VAL A 58 11.85 -25.79 1.03
N CYS A 59 12.15 -26.53 -0.02
CA CYS A 59 11.72 -26.22 -1.39
C CYS A 59 10.80 -27.33 -1.85
N GLY A 60 9.55 -27.00 -2.21
CA GLY A 60 8.56 -27.97 -2.65
C GLY A 60 7.66 -27.42 -3.75
N GLU A 61 7.07 -28.32 -4.51
CA GLU A 61 5.96 -28.03 -5.40
C GLU A 61 4.74 -27.67 -4.56
N VAL A 62 3.96 -26.71 -5.07
CA VAL A 62 2.74 -26.24 -4.38
C VAL A 62 1.58 -27.15 -4.75
N ASP A 63 0.91 -27.71 -3.75
CA ASP A 63 -0.36 -28.42 -3.87
C ASP A 63 -1.39 -27.75 -2.97
N PHE A 64 -2.67 -27.66 -3.39
CA PHE A 64 -3.67 -26.88 -2.67
C PHE A 64 -5.09 -27.25 -3.05
N TYR A 65 -6.05 -26.87 -2.18
CA TYR A 65 -7.46 -26.87 -2.55
C TYR A 65 -7.81 -25.61 -3.33
N GLU A 66 -8.57 -25.78 -4.42
CA GLU A 66 -9.02 -24.70 -5.29
C GLU A 66 -10.03 -23.78 -4.58
N ILE A 67 -9.87 -22.48 -4.77
CA ILE A 67 -10.84 -21.46 -4.35
C ILE A 67 -11.86 -21.29 -5.47
N TYR A 68 -13.14 -21.53 -5.16
CA TYR A 68 -14.22 -21.26 -6.10
C TYR A 68 -14.93 -19.95 -5.78
N LEU A 69 -14.89 -19.00 -6.73
CA LEU A 69 -15.59 -17.72 -6.66
C LEU A 69 -16.81 -17.74 -7.58
N GLY A 70 -18.01 -17.78 -6.99
CA GLY A 70 -19.24 -17.93 -7.73
C GLY A 70 -19.48 -16.87 -8.80
N GLU A 71 -19.00 -15.66 -8.58
CA GLU A 71 -19.10 -14.54 -9.53
C GLU A 71 -18.20 -14.70 -10.77
N LEU A 72 -17.18 -15.54 -10.71
CA LEU A 72 -16.29 -15.81 -11.86
C LEU A 72 -16.83 -16.91 -12.78
N GLU A 73 -17.83 -17.68 -12.33
CA GLU A 73 -18.48 -18.75 -13.10
C GLU A 73 -17.48 -19.80 -13.63
N GLU A 74 -17.30 -19.91 -14.94
CA GLU A 74 -16.40 -20.89 -15.57
C GLU A 74 -14.92 -20.44 -15.60
N GLU A 75 -14.65 -19.15 -15.44
CA GLU A 75 -13.30 -18.59 -15.50
C GLU A 75 -12.72 -18.40 -14.10
N GLN A 76 -12.48 -19.50 -13.39
CA GLN A 76 -11.90 -19.46 -12.06
C GLN A 76 -10.43 -19.02 -12.06
N ILE A 77 -9.97 -18.55 -10.91
CA ILE A 77 -8.56 -18.25 -10.66
C ILE A 77 -7.94 -19.47 -10.01
N ASP A 78 -6.98 -20.10 -10.69
CA ASP A 78 -6.22 -21.23 -10.15
C ASP A 78 -5.19 -20.70 -9.14
N SER A 79 -5.61 -20.67 -7.88
CA SER A 79 -4.81 -20.16 -6.78
C SER A 79 -5.37 -20.57 -5.43
N PHE A 80 -4.48 -20.73 -4.46
CA PHE A 80 -4.81 -20.98 -3.05
C PHE A 80 -4.95 -19.70 -2.21
N LYS A 81 -4.66 -18.55 -2.82
CA LYS A 81 -4.71 -17.24 -2.16
C LYS A 81 -5.18 -16.18 -3.12
N ILE A 82 -6.36 -15.64 -2.86
CA ILE A 82 -7.00 -14.61 -3.68
C ILE A 82 -7.46 -13.48 -2.76
N LYS A 83 -7.22 -12.26 -3.15
CA LYS A 83 -7.83 -11.06 -2.55
C LYS A 83 -8.76 -10.43 -3.54
N ARG A 84 -10.05 -10.41 -3.23
CA ARG A 84 -11.04 -9.59 -3.90
C ARG A 84 -11.12 -8.24 -3.20
N THR A 85 -10.89 -7.15 -3.94
CA THR A 85 -11.07 -5.78 -3.45
C THR A 85 -12.27 -5.16 -4.13
N VAL A 86 -13.26 -4.74 -3.35
CA VAL A 86 -14.48 -4.05 -3.83
C VAL A 86 -14.47 -2.65 -3.26
N LYS A 87 -14.67 -1.65 -4.10
CA LYS A 87 -14.72 -0.25 -3.69
C LYS A 87 -15.97 0.43 -4.23
N ASP A 88 -16.53 1.32 -3.44
CA ASP A 88 -17.56 2.28 -3.84
C ASP A 88 -16.93 3.67 -3.98
N PHE A 89 -17.29 4.40 -5.03
CA PHE A 89 -16.97 5.82 -5.14
C PHE A 89 -18.08 6.58 -4.42
N VAL A 90 -17.70 7.30 -3.38
CA VAL A 90 -18.67 7.95 -2.49
C VAL A 90 -18.36 9.41 -2.30
N SER A 91 -19.44 10.22 -2.16
CA SER A 91 -19.34 11.63 -1.77
C SER A 91 -19.52 11.79 -0.26
N TYR A 92 -18.79 12.73 0.35
CA TYR A 92 -18.94 13.10 1.75
C TYR A 92 -18.67 14.59 1.96
N GLU A 93 -19.35 15.19 2.95
CA GLU A 93 -19.17 16.58 3.31
C GLU A 93 -18.04 16.75 4.33
N LYS A 94 -17.10 17.65 4.04
CA LYS A 94 -16.04 18.03 4.97
C LYS A 94 -15.74 19.50 4.85
N ASP A 95 -15.76 20.21 5.98
CA ASP A 95 -15.50 21.66 6.06
C ASP A 95 -16.41 22.50 5.13
N GLY A 96 -17.67 22.04 4.91
CA GLY A 96 -18.63 22.67 4.02
C GLY A 96 -18.34 22.50 2.52
N GLN A 97 -17.52 21.53 2.16
CA GLN A 97 -17.21 21.15 0.78
C GLN A 97 -17.48 19.67 0.56
N THR A 98 -18.05 19.34 -0.60
CA THR A 98 -18.25 17.96 -1.02
C THR A 98 -16.91 17.40 -1.52
N HIS A 99 -16.51 16.28 -0.95
CA HIS A 99 -15.34 15.49 -1.35
C HIS A 99 -15.78 14.17 -1.91
N TYR A 100 -14.94 13.57 -2.77
CA TYR A 100 -15.19 12.26 -3.39
C TYR A 100 -13.98 11.37 -3.19
N GLU A 101 -14.20 10.08 -2.88
CA GLU A 101 -13.13 9.10 -2.75
C GLU A 101 -13.61 7.67 -2.97
N TRP A 102 -12.69 6.77 -3.35
CA TRP A 102 -12.93 5.34 -3.37
C TRP A 102 -12.79 4.77 -1.96
N GLN A 103 -13.84 4.15 -1.44
CA GLN A 103 -13.85 3.47 -0.14
C GLN A 103 -14.01 1.96 -0.32
N GLU A 104 -13.20 1.16 0.40
CA GLU A 104 -13.35 -0.29 0.39
C GLU A 104 -14.69 -0.69 1.01
N ARG A 105 -15.42 -1.57 0.32
CA ARG A 105 -16.65 -2.16 0.82
C ARG A 105 -16.33 -3.38 1.67
N THR A 106 -16.50 -3.27 2.97
CA THR A 106 -16.31 -4.36 3.94
C THR A 106 -17.61 -5.02 4.38
N GLU A 107 -18.76 -4.41 4.04
CA GLU A 107 -20.10 -4.92 4.37
C GLU A 107 -21.01 -4.90 3.14
N LYS A 108 -21.92 -5.87 3.05
CA LYS A 108 -22.91 -5.92 1.97
C LYS A 108 -23.84 -4.72 2.04
N LYS A 109 -24.25 -4.19 0.88
CA LYS A 109 -25.21 -3.09 0.84
C LYS A 109 -26.56 -3.55 1.40
N TYR A 110 -27.16 -2.75 2.27
CA TYR A 110 -28.45 -3.06 2.89
C TYR A 110 -29.59 -3.18 1.84
N ASN A 111 -29.56 -2.32 0.82
CA ASN A 111 -30.50 -2.34 -0.30
C ASN A 111 -29.78 -2.75 -1.59
N ALA A 112 -29.32 -4.00 -1.66
CA ALA A 112 -28.63 -4.54 -2.83
C ALA A 112 -29.63 -4.76 -3.98
N TYR A 113 -29.36 -4.17 -5.13
CA TYR A 113 -30.16 -4.30 -6.36
C TYR A 113 -29.37 -4.88 -7.54
N LYS A 114 -28.05 -4.65 -7.57
CA LYS A 114 -27.16 -5.11 -8.61
C LYS A 114 -26.37 -6.32 -8.13
N PRO A 115 -25.95 -7.26 -9.00
CA PRO A 115 -25.11 -8.39 -8.60
C PRO A 115 -23.84 -7.95 -7.85
N SER A 116 -23.21 -6.84 -8.26
CA SER A 116 -22.03 -6.28 -7.59
C SER A 116 -22.29 -5.76 -6.16
N ASP A 117 -23.56 -5.53 -5.77
CA ASP A 117 -23.89 -5.04 -4.42
C ASP A 117 -23.80 -6.14 -3.34
N TYR A 118 -23.81 -7.43 -3.77
CA TYR A 118 -23.77 -8.58 -2.85
C TYR A 118 -22.37 -9.02 -2.48
N ILE A 119 -21.32 -8.52 -3.15
CA ILE A 119 -19.94 -8.86 -2.88
C ILE A 119 -19.22 -7.75 -2.10
N ILE A 120 -18.23 -8.16 -1.34
CA ILE A 120 -17.42 -7.31 -0.46
C ILE A 120 -15.94 -7.57 -0.67
N THR A 121 -15.08 -6.70 -0.15
CA THR A 121 -13.65 -6.98 -0.04
C THR A 121 -13.44 -8.16 0.88
N GLU A 122 -12.69 -9.15 0.40
CA GLU A 122 -12.47 -10.40 1.12
C GLU A 122 -11.16 -11.08 0.71
N ASP A 123 -10.47 -11.67 1.69
CA ASP A 123 -9.29 -12.50 1.48
C ASP A 123 -9.70 -13.98 1.53
N PHE A 124 -9.46 -14.71 0.44
CA PHE A 124 -9.70 -16.14 0.34
C PHE A 124 -8.37 -16.88 0.46
N LYS A 125 -8.34 -17.94 1.26
CA LYS A 125 -7.17 -18.77 1.50
C LYS A 125 -7.63 -20.20 1.72
N GLU A 126 -6.94 -21.14 1.08
CA GLU A 126 -7.21 -22.55 1.22
C GLU A 126 -5.98 -23.29 1.76
N GLU A 127 -6.20 -24.47 2.31
CA GLU A 127 -5.14 -25.33 2.81
C GLU A 127 -4.16 -25.65 1.67
N THR A 128 -2.88 -25.46 1.95
CA THR A 128 -1.81 -25.49 0.93
C THR A 128 -0.62 -26.26 1.46
N TRP A 129 -0.04 -27.08 0.60
CA TRP A 129 1.16 -27.84 0.89
C TRP A 129 2.34 -27.33 0.03
N VAL A 130 3.52 -27.42 0.62
CA VAL A 130 4.80 -27.21 -0.06
C VAL A 130 5.61 -28.50 0.08
N GLY A 131 5.54 -29.35 -0.93
CA GLY A 131 5.94 -30.74 -0.81
C GLY A 131 5.04 -31.50 0.19
N GLU A 132 5.61 -32.10 1.23
CA GLU A 132 4.85 -32.78 2.29
C GLU A 132 4.44 -31.85 3.45
N PHE A 133 4.84 -30.57 3.44
CA PHE A 133 4.61 -29.64 4.54
C PHE A 133 3.36 -28.79 4.33
N VAL A 134 2.54 -28.68 5.36
CA VAL A 134 1.39 -27.77 5.42
C VAL A 134 1.90 -26.35 5.64
N LEU A 135 1.49 -25.42 4.79
CA LEU A 135 1.76 -24.00 4.96
C LEU A 135 0.86 -23.41 6.03
N ASP A 136 1.44 -22.98 7.14
CA ASP A 136 0.70 -22.36 8.25
C ASP A 136 0.17 -20.95 7.91
N ASP A 137 -0.74 -20.43 8.72
CA ASP A 137 -1.31 -19.10 8.53
C ASP A 137 -0.27 -17.97 8.47
N TYR A 138 0.82 -18.11 9.23
CA TYR A 138 1.89 -17.12 9.22
C TYR A 138 2.62 -17.12 7.87
N GLY A 139 2.97 -18.30 7.35
CA GLY A 139 3.57 -18.47 6.03
C GLY A 139 2.61 -18.03 4.93
N MET A 140 1.33 -18.41 5.01
CA MET A 140 0.30 -18.00 4.07
C MET A 140 0.18 -16.47 3.96
N ASN A 141 0.28 -15.74 5.07
CA ASN A 141 0.26 -14.28 5.06
C ASN A 141 1.49 -13.66 4.36
N LEU A 142 2.64 -14.35 4.38
CA LEU A 142 3.87 -13.91 3.72
C LEU A 142 3.92 -14.22 2.23
N VAL A 143 3.07 -15.13 1.71
CA VAL A 143 2.96 -15.38 0.27
C VAL A 143 2.49 -14.10 -0.43
N PRO A 144 3.26 -13.56 -1.40
CA PRO A 144 2.88 -12.34 -2.09
C PRO A 144 1.75 -12.59 -3.09
N MET A 145 0.93 -11.58 -3.34
CA MET A 145 0.04 -11.52 -4.49
C MET A 145 0.86 -11.01 -5.69
N ASN A 146 0.91 -11.77 -6.77
CA ASN A 146 1.76 -11.48 -7.93
C ASN A 146 1.05 -11.68 -9.28
N GLY A 147 -0.23 -12.05 -9.25
CA GLY A 147 -1.17 -12.10 -10.36
C GLY A 147 -2.31 -11.11 -10.16
N SER A 148 -2.93 -10.68 -11.24
CA SER A 148 -4.14 -9.87 -11.28
C SER A 148 -5.07 -10.42 -12.35
N PHE A 149 -6.35 -10.61 -12.02
CA PHE A 149 -7.32 -11.23 -12.91
C PHE A 149 -7.88 -10.21 -13.90
N ASP A 150 -7.70 -10.50 -15.19
CA ASP A 150 -8.10 -9.65 -16.32
C ASP A 150 -8.76 -10.43 -17.49
N LYS A 151 -9.16 -11.70 -17.24
CA LYS A 151 -9.59 -12.62 -18.30
C LYS A 151 -10.97 -12.29 -18.91
N LYS A 152 -11.82 -11.52 -18.21
CA LYS A 152 -13.18 -11.18 -18.67
C LYS A 152 -13.25 -9.74 -19.19
N GLU A 153 -14.00 -9.49 -20.24
CA GLU A 153 -14.32 -8.13 -20.68
C GLU A 153 -15.32 -7.44 -19.74
N SER A 154 -16.18 -8.22 -19.08
CA SER A 154 -17.14 -7.74 -18.10
C SER A 154 -17.38 -8.75 -16.99
N LEU A 155 -17.62 -8.27 -15.78
CA LEU A 155 -17.90 -9.03 -14.58
C LEU A 155 -19.02 -8.37 -13.77
N LEU A 156 -20.08 -9.10 -13.43
CA LEU A 156 -21.23 -8.59 -12.66
C LEU A 156 -21.84 -7.29 -13.23
N GLY A 157 -21.78 -7.09 -14.55
CA GLY A 157 -22.23 -5.89 -15.23
C GLY A 157 -21.23 -4.73 -15.24
N LEU A 158 -20.04 -4.91 -14.67
CA LEU A 158 -18.93 -3.97 -14.70
C LEU A 158 -18.02 -4.27 -15.90
N LYS A 159 -17.33 -3.27 -16.43
CA LYS A 159 -16.40 -3.40 -17.55
C LYS A 159 -14.95 -3.33 -17.09
N TRP A 160 -14.09 -4.12 -17.73
CA TRP A 160 -12.65 -4.03 -17.53
C TRP A 160 -12.09 -2.73 -18.09
N ASN A 161 -11.35 -1.95 -17.26
CA ASN A 161 -10.76 -0.68 -17.66
C ASN A 161 -9.24 -0.73 -17.87
N GLY A 162 -8.65 -1.94 -17.84
CA GLY A 162 -7.20 -2.17 -17.92
C GLY A 162 -6.50 -2.36 -16.57
N MET A 163 -7.23 -2.20 -15.44
CA MET A 163 -6.71 -2.41 -14.07
C MET A 163 -7.73 -3.09 -13.16
N GLU A 164 -9.03 -2.80 -13.32
CA GLU A 164 -10.11 -3.28 -12.48
C GLU A 164 -11.42 -3.28 -13.26
N TYR A 165 -12.44 -4.01 -12.78
CA TYR A 165 -13.79 -3.97 -13.29
C TYR A 165 -14.55 -2.81 -12.66
N THR A 166 -15.13 -1.91 -13.45
CA THR A 166 -15.80 -0.71 -12.94
C THR A 166 -17.11 -0.41 -13.66
N SER A 167 -18.06 0.22 -12.96
CA SER A 167 -19.29 0.74 -13.54
C SER A 167 -19.10 2.11 -14.19
N GLY A 168 -18.12 2.87 -13.75
CA GLY A 168 -17.81 4.23 -14.22
C GLY A 168 -16.60 4.34 -15.13
N GLY A 169 -16.35 5.55 -15.62
CA GLY A 169 -15.12 5.86 -16.34
C GLY A 169 -13.91 5.87 -15.40
N ARG A 170 -12.75 5.46 -15.93
CA ARG A 170 -11.50 5.45 -15.15
C ARG A 170 -11.09 6.82 -14.62
N ASP A 171 -11.23 7.84 -15.47
CA ASP A 171 -10.70 9.18 -15.22
C ASP A 171 -11.78 10.14 -14.68
N ASP A 172 -13.05 9.73 -14.67
CA ASP A 172 -14.19 10.55 -14.22
C ASP A 172 -15.26 9.64 -13.55
N PRO A 173 -14.99 9.11 -12.35
CA PRO A 173 -15.95 8.31 -11.62
C PRO A 173 -17.05 9.19 -11.01
N GLU A 174 -18.28 8.66 -10.99
CA GLU A 174 -19.45 9.31 -10.39
C GLU A 174 -19.84 8.69 -9.05
N ASP A 175 -20.50 9.45 -8.20
CA ASP A 175 -21.01 8.97 -6.90
C ASP A 175 -21.90 7.72 -7.09
N GLY A 176 -21.56 6.65 -6.38
CA GLY A 176 -22.22 5.34 -6.52
C GLY A 176 -21.57 4.38 -7.52
N ASP A 177 -20.50 4.79 -8.21
CA ASP A 177 -19.71 3.85 -9.01
C ASP A 177 -19.04 2.80 -8.15
N VAL A 178 -18.86 1.62 -8.76
CA VAL A 178 -18.28 0.43 -8.12
C VAL A 178 -17.06 -0.02 -8.89
N SER A 179 -16.03 -0.42 -8.16
CA SER A 179 -14.82 -1.04 -8.71
C SER A 179 -14.54 -2.37 -8.02
N ILE A 180 -14.10 -3.38 -8.79
CA ILE A 180 -13.75 -4.72 -8.33
C ILE A 180 -12.43 -5.13 -8.95
N SER A 181 -11.50 -5.60 -8.12
CA SER A 181 -10.25 -6.21 -8.56
C SER A 181 -9.95 -7.49 -7.80
N TYR A 182 -9.21 -8.39 -8.44
CA TYR A 182 -8.72 -9.63 -7.83
C TYR A 182 -7.21 -9.70 -7.99
N ASP A 183 -6.54 -9.74 -6.85
CA ASP A 183 -5.12 -10.06 -6.78
C ASP A 183 -4.98 -11.49 -6.27
N TYR A 184 -4.05 -12.27 -6.82
CA TYR A 184 -3.89 -13.66 -6.45
C TYR A 184 -2.42 -14.09 -6.49
N PHE A 185 -2.11 -15.24 -5.89
CA PHE A 185 -0.84 -15.90 -6.10
C PHE A 185 -0.89 -16.71 -7.39
N ASP A 186 -0.06 -16.36 -8.36
CA ASP A 186 0.02 -17.02 -9.67
C ASP A 186 0.86 -18.29 -9.56
N VAL A 187 0.19 -19.44 -9.42
CA VAL A 187 0.82 -20.76 -9.29
C VAL A 187 1.45 -21.20 -10.59
N ASP A 188 0.87 -20.87 -11.74
CA ASP A 188 1.44 -21.21 -13.06
C ASP A 188 2.82 -20.57 -13.24
N LYS A 189 2.98 -19.35 -12.76
CA LYS A 189 4.26 -18.63 -12.79
C LYS A 189 5.26 -19.16 -11.75
N TYR A 190 4.76 -19.58 -10.58
CA TYR A 190 5.58 -20.03 -9.46
C TYR A 190 5.05 -21.36 -8.90
N PRO A 191 5.22 -22.48 -9.64
CA PRO A 191 4.75 -23.79 -9.17
C PRO A 191 5.53 -24.32 -7.97
N TYR A 192 6.65 -23.68 -7.62
CA TYR A 192 7.44 -23.98 -6.44
C TYR A 192 7.48 -22.79 -5.49
N ILE A 193 7.42 -23.11 -4.19
CA ILE A 193 7.67 -22.16 -3.10
C ILE A 193 8.82 -22.70 -2.24
N SER A 194 9.63 -21.79 -1.74
CA SER A 194 10.69 -22.12 -0.79
C SER A 194 10.46 -21.40 0.53
N ILE A 195 10.49 -22.14 1.65
CA ILE A 195 10.20 -21.67 2.99
C ILE A 195 11.44 -21.79 3.86
N LEU A 196 11.87 -20.68 4.44
CA LEU A 196 12.94 -20.62 5.41
C LEU A 196 12.33 -20.40 6.80
N ALA A 197 12.24 -21.44 7.61
CA ALA A 197 11.59 -21.40 8.91
C ALA A 197 12.09 -22.53 9.82
N LYS A 198 11.57 -22.63 11.04
CA LYS A 198 11.79 -23.77 11.92
C LYS A 198 10.80 -24.88 11.55
N GLN A 199 11.29 -26.12 11.37
CA GLN A 199 10.42 -27.26 11.21
C GLN A 199 9.68 -27.55 12.53
N LYS A 200 8.37 -27.79 12.43
CA LYS A 200 7.51 -28.22 13.53
C LYS A 200 6.53 -29.30 13.02
N GLY A 201 6.91 -30.55 13.19
CA GLY A 201 6.16 -31.67 12.60
C GLY A 201 6.11 -31.57 11.10
N ASP A 202 4.90 -31.50 10.56
CA ASP A 202 4.55 -31.31 9.15
C ASP A 202 4.30 -29.85 8.76
N SER A 203 4.66 -28.90 9.60
CA SER A 203 4.45 -27.47 9.37
C SER A 203 5.64 -26.64 9.84
N PHE A 204 5.44 -25.32 10.00
CA PHE A 204 6.50 -24.38 10.26
C PHE A 204 6.19 -23.47 11.45
N GLU A 205 7.27 -22.98 12.10
CA GLU A 205 7.23 -21.89 13.06
C GLU A 205 8.38 -20.91 12.81
N PRO A 206 8.30 -19.64 13.28
CA PRO A 206 9.42 -18.74 13.27
C PRO A 206 10.62 -19.30 14.05
N PHE A 207 11.80 -19.35 13.42
CA PHE A 207 13.04 -19.71 14.08
C PHE A 207 13.61 -18.51 14.82
N GLN A 208 14.01 -18.69 16.10
CA GLN A 208 14.59 -17.61 16.87
C GLN A 208 16.11 -17.53 16.68
N LEU A 209 16.58 -16.49 16.01
CA LEU A 209 18.01 -16.20 15.82
C LEU A 209 18.39 -14.97 16.64
N GLY A 210 18.90 -15.17 17.86
CA GLY A 210 19.13 -14.09 18.81
C GLY A 210 17.85 -13.29 19.09
N LYS A 211 17.78 -12.04 18.66
CA LYS A 211 16.58 -11.17 18.77
C LYS A 211 15.71 -11.18 17.51
N THR A 212 16.15 -11.80 16.43
CA THR A 212 15.48 -11.82 15.13
C THR A 212 14.64 -13.09 14.99
N LYS A 213 13.40 -12.96 14.54
CA LYS A 213 12.58 -14.09 14.11
C LYS A 213 12.81 -14.32 12.62
N VAL A 214 13.21 -15.54 12.26
CA VAL A 214 13.43 -15.96 10.88
C VAL A 214 12.23 -16.78 10.43
N TYR A 215 11.50 -16.26 9.48
CA TYR A 215 10.48 -16.92 8.69
C TYR A 215 10.37 -16.15 7.37
N SER A 216 10.62 -16.80 6.27
CA SER A 216 10.54 -16.18 4.94
C SER A 216 9.93 -17.14 3.94
N VAL A 217 9.10 -16.61 3.05
CA VAL A 217 8.54 -17.34 1.91
C VAL A 217 9.11 -16.70 0.65
N PHE A 218 9.61 -17.54 -0.23
CA PHE A 218 10.18 -17.15 -1.52
C PHE A 218 9.40 -17.81 -2.65
N CYS A 219 9.05 -17.06 -3.68
CA CYS A 219 8.47 -17.60 -4.90
C CYS A 219 9.58 -18.22 -5.74
N GLY A 220 9.38 -19.47 -6.15
CA GLY A 220 10.32 -20.23 -6.96
C GLY A 220 11.24 -21.15 -6.15
N GLN A 221 12.09 -21.84 -6.89
CA GLN A 221 12.91 -22.95 -6.40
C GLN A 221 14.24 -22.46 -5.82
N ILE A 222 14.32 -22.38 -4.48
CA ILE A 222 15.54 -22.13 -3.72
C ILE A 222 15.91 -23.43 -3.00
N ASP A 223 16.67 -24.27 -3.65
CA ASP A 223 17.01 -25.65 -3.26
C ASP A 223 18.45 -25.82 -2.79
N SER A 224 19.17 -24.73 -2.57
CA SER A 224 20.57 -24.73 -2.14
C SER A 224 20.91 -23.50 -1.30
N THR A 225 22.00 -23.61 -0.53
CA THR A 225 22.53 -22.49 0.26
C THR A 225 22.99 -21.32 -0.61
N ASP A 226 23.52 -21.57 -1.80
CA ASP A 226 23.98 -20.54 -2.72
C ASP A 226 22.79 -19.71 -3.26
N LYS A 227 21.70 -20.40 -3.68
CA LYS A 227 20.47 -19.71 -4.10
C LYS A 227 19.83 -18.94 -2.93
N LEU A 228 19.90 -19.49 -1.70
CA LEU A 228 19.43 -18.79 -0.51
C LEU A 228 20.26 -17.54 -0.23
N GLU A 229 21.59 -17.60 -0.37
CA GLU A 229 22.46 -16.44 -0.19
C GLU A 229 22.11 -15.33 -1.18
N ASP A 230 21.88 -15.68 -2.44
CA ASP A 230 21.45 -14.75 -3.49
C ASP A 230 20.10 -14.11 -3.16
N ALA A 231 19.11 -14.91 -2.72
CA ALA A 231 17.78 -14.43 -2.36
C ALA A 231 17.82 -13.47 -1.17
N LEU A 232 18.55 -13.82 -0.10
CA LEU A 232 18.75 -12.97 1.08
C LEU A 232 19.52 -11.71 0.73
N GLY A 233 20.52 -11.82 -0.17
CA GLY A 233 21.26 -10.68 -0.70
C GLY A 233 20.39 -9.72 -1.52
N ALA A 234 19.46 -10.24 -2.31
CA ALA A 234 18.50 -9.45 -3.08
C ALA A 234 17.52 -8.68 -2.16
N GLN A 235 17.04 -9.31 -1.10
CA GLN A 235 16.19 -8.63 -0.09
C GLN A 235 16.92 -7.43 0.54
N VAL A 236 18.18 -7.59 0.96
CA VAL A 236 18.99 -6.49 1.52
C VAL A 236 19.21 -5.37 0.51
N LYS A 237 19.44 -5.69 -0.77
CA LYS A 237 19.55 -4.69 -1.84
C LYS A 237 18.24 -3.94 -2.08
N GLY A 238 17.11 -4.64 -2.05
CA GLY A 238 15.78 -4.06 -2.19
C GLY A 238 15.47 -3.06 -1.07
N GLU A 239 15.71 -3.44 0.18
CA GLU A 239 15.51 -2.54 1.34
C GLU A 239 16.40 -1.30 1.28
N LYS A 240 17.66 -1.47 0.86
CA LYS A 240 18.57 -0.34 0.69
C LYS A 240 18.02 0.66 -0.34
N ARG A 241 17.50 0.18 -1.47
CA ARG A 241 16.88 1.03 -2.51
C ARG A 241 15.64 1.74 -2.00
N GLY A 242 14.74 1.03 -1.31
CA GLY A 242 13.53 1.61 -0.72
C GLY A 242 13.84 2.71 0.30
N ARG A 243 14.83 2.52 1.17
CA ARG A 243 15.26 3.53 2.15
C ARG A 243 15.89 4.75 1.49
N ILE A 244 16.68 4.57 0.43
CA ILE A 244 17.24 5.69 -0.33
C ILE A 244 16.10 6.49 -0.98
N ALA A 245 15.13 5.84 -1.59
CA ALA A 245 13.96 6.50 -2.18
C ALA A 245 13.16 7.29 -1.14
N LEU A 246 12.94 6.74 0.06
CA LEU A 246 12.29 7.44 1.17
C LEU A 246 13.06 8.68 1.62
N ILE A 247 14.38 8.58 1.77
CA ILE A 247 15.22 9.73 2.14
C ILE A 247 15.14 10.82 1.07
N VAL A 248 15.21 10.46 -0.22
CA VAL A 248 15.08 11.41 -1.33
C VAL A 248 13.70 12.09 -1.30
N LEU A 249 12.63 11.34 -1.05
CA LEU A 249 11.27 11.88 -0.94
C LEU A 249 11.16 12.88 0.22
N ILE A 250 11.68 12.56 1.40
CA ILE A 250 11.66 13.46 2.56
C ILE A 250 12.43 14.75 2.28
N VAL A 251 13.58 14.65 1.61
CA VAL A 251 14.39 15.83 1.22
C VAL A 251 13.62 16.69 0.21
N ALA A 252 12.95 16.07 -0.77
CA ALA A 252 12.15 16.79 -1.75
C ALA A 252 10.97 17.52 -1.10
N ILE A 253 10.23 16.88 -0.19
CA ILE A 253 9.13 17.51 0.56
C ILE A 253 9.66 18.68 1.40
N ALA A 254 10.77 18.51 2.10
CA ALA A 254 11.39 19.59 2.89
C ALA A 254 11.80 20.78 2.02
N ALA A 255 12.30 20.54 0.81
CA ALA A 255 12.62 21.58 -0.16
C ALA A 255 11.39 22.34 -0.63
N ILE A 256 10.29 21.64 -0.97
CA ILE A 256 9.03 22.27 -1.39
C ILE A 256 8.47 23.16 -0.29
N VAL A 257 8.38 22.66 0.96
CA VAL A 257 7.88 23.44 2.11
C VAL A 257 8.74 24.69 2.37
N THR A 258 10.06 24.63 2.16
CA THR A 258 10.94 25.79 2.33
C THR A 258 10.77 26.82 1.20
N LEU A 259 10.48 26.38 -0.02
CA LEU A 259 10.23 27.26 -1.18
C LEU A 259 8.89 27.99 -1.07
N ASP A 260 7.83 27.30 -0.61
CA ASP A 260 6.53 27.91 -0.40
C ASP A 260 6.54 28.99 0.71
N LYS A 261 7.27 28.76 1.81
CA LYS A 261 7.45 29.79 2.84
C LYS A 261 8.19 31.02 2.31
N LYS A 262 9.12 30.86 1.38
CA LYS A 262 9.85 31.97 0.75
C LYS A 262 8.96 32.78 -0.19
N LYS A 263 8.05 32.10 -0.93
CA LYS A 263 7.07 32.74 -1.84
C LYS A 263 6.01 33.55 -1.08
N ASN A 264 5.50 33.00 0.03
CA ASN A 264 4.48 33.66 0.85
C ASN A 264 5.05 34.81 1.70
N GLY A 265 6.28 34.69 2.21
CA GLY A 265 6.97 35.78 2.91
C GLY A 265 7.30 36.97 1.99
N SER A 266 7.56 36.72 0.68
CA SER A 266 7.79 37.79 -0.30
C SER A 266 6.50 38.52 -0.70
N LYS A 267 5.34 37.85 -0.66
CA LYS A 267 4.03 38.48 -0.92
C LYS A 267 3.55 39.35 0.23
N SER A 268 3.82 38.96 1.48
CA SER A 268 3.50 39.75 2.68
C SER A 268 4.32 41.04 2.75
N ALA A 269 5.63 40.97 2.49
CA ALA A 269 6.49 42.15 2.50
C ALA A 269 6.20 43.14 1.36
N LYS A 270 5.58 42.68 0.26
CA LYS A 270 5.17 43.53 -0.86
C LYS A 270 3.82 44.22 -0.61
N LYS A 271 2.98 43.62 0.23
CA LYS A 271 1.67 44.18 0.63
C LYS A 271 1.84 45.26 1.71
N GLU A 272 2.77 45.09 2.66
CA GLU A 272 3.10 46.07 3.68
C GLU A 272 3.73 47.35 3.10
N LYS A 273 4.55 47.25 2.02
CA LYS A 273 5.08 48.44 1.33
C LYS A 273 4.08 49.16 0.42
N ALA A 274 2.98 48.51 0.02
CA ALA A 274 1.94 49.11 -0.81
C ALA A 274 0.90 49.87 0.02
N ASP A 275 0.74 49.52 1.29
CA ASP A 275 -0.18 50.20 2.22
C ASP A 275 0.48 51.44 2.85
N ASP A 276 1.81 51.54 3.01
CA ASP A 276 2.52 52.72 3.51
C ASP A 276 2.65 53.86 2.45
N GLU A 277 2.49 53.58 1.17
CA GLU A 277 2.61 54.58 0.09
C GLU A 277 1.23 55.26 -0.25
N LYS A 278 0.14 54.87 0.44
CA LYS A 278 -1.22 55.35 0.16
C LYS A 278 -1.79 56.29 1.24
N THR A 279 -0.99 56.68 2.23
CA THR A 279 -1.46 57.51 3.37
C THR A 279 -0.94 58.94 3.32
N GLU A 280 -0.38 59.42 2.19
CA GLU A 280 0.03 60.84 2.09
C GLU A 280 -0.56 61.46 0.83
N SER A 281 -1.69 62.07 0.96
CA SER A 281 -2.34 63.26 0.32
C SER A 281 -3.85 63.07 0.16
N THR A 282 -4.61 63.75 0.93
CA THR A 282 -5.60 64.69 0.43
C THR A 282 -6.29 65.45 1.59
N GLU A 283 -6.12 66.75 1.57
CA GLU A 283 -6.75 67.81 2.34
C GLU A 283 -8.25 67.97 1.94
N PRO A 284 -9.09 68.54 2.86
CA PRO A 284 -10.56 68.50 2.72
C PRO A 284 -11.17 69.78 2.17
N ALA A 285 -12.36 69.71 1.61
CA ALA A 285 -13.47 70.68 1.65
C ALA A 285 -14.38 70.57 0.43
N PRO A 286 -15.64 71.17 0.45
CA PRO A 286 -16.70 71.13 1.42
C PRO A 286 -18.04 70.65 0.81
N GLU A 287 -18.99 70.37 1.68
CA GLU A 287 -20.45 70.30 1.37
C GLU A 287 -21.05 71.57 0.73
N PRO A 288 -22.18 71.51 -0.01
CA PRO A 288 -23.45 71.59 0.65
C PRO A 288 -24.70 70.95 -0.01
N ALA A 289 -25.56 70.49 0.83
CA ALA A 289 -27.01 70.73 0.90
C ALA A 289 -28.01 70.22 -0.13
N THR A 290 -29.04 69.67 0.45
CA THR A 290 -30.48 69.69 0.25
C THR A 290 -31.18 68.65 -0.60
N GLU A 291 -31.93 67.91 0.14
CA GLU A 291 -33.29 67.32 0.03
C GLU A 291 -34.24 67.87 -1.08
N PRO A 292 -35.45 67.33 -1.34
CA PRO A 292 -36.10 66.10 -0.87
C PRO A 292 -37.03 65.41 -1.93
N ALA A 293 -37.64 64.31 -1.48
CA ALA A 293 -39.05 63.93 -1.70
C ALA A 293 -39.45 62.91 -2.79
N GLU A 294 -40.18 61.92 -2.24
CA GLU A 294 -41.46 61.33 -2.69
C GLU A 294 -41.41 60.40 -3.91
N SER A 295 -41.86 59.21 -3.87
CA SER A 295 -43.17 58.63 -3.54
C SER A 295 -43.18 57.12 -3.88
N GLU A 296 -43.74 56.35 -2.95
CA GLU A 296 -44.46 55.09 -3.26
C GLU A 296 -45.68 55.40 -4.17
N PRO A 297 -46.48 54.49 -4.73
CA PRO A 297 -46.71 53.12 -4.33
C PRO A 297 -47.05 52.08 -5.46
N GLU A 298 -47.37 50.88 -5.01
CA GLU A 298 -48.48 49.97 -5.45
C GLU A 298 -48.23 48.90 -6.54
N LYS A 299 -48.26 47.66 -6.06
CA LYS A 299 -49.25 46.55 -6.20
C LYS A 299 -49.44 45.88 -7.56
N THR A 300 -49.60 44.54 -7.36
CA THR A 300 -50.41 43.52 -8.09
C THR A 300 -49.71 42.95 -9.33
N GLU A 301 -49.59 41.67 -9.46
CA GLU A 301 -50.38 40.43 -9.25
C GLU A 301 -49.51 39.21 -9.01
#